data_3ad5d00e6c8be7847c141889608ce622
#
_entry.id   3ad5d00e6c8be7847c141889608ce622
#
_cell.length_a   1.000
_cell.length_b   1.000
_cell.length_c   1.000
_cell.angle_alpha   90.00
_cell.angle_beta   90.00
_cell.angle_gamma   90.00
#
_symmetry.space_group_name_H-M   'P 1'
#
loop_
_entity.id
_entity.type
_entity.pdbx_description
1 polymer ?
#
loop_
_entity_poly.entity_id
_entity_poly.type
_entity_poly.pdbx_seq_one_letter_code
_entity_poly.pdbx_strand_id
1 'polypeptide(L)'
;SISYFRMYFMGSIAVVMYNVGASILQSVGDSKSPMCFIATACAANIALDYLFMGVLHLGPAGAALGTTLSQAISVVVSLTVILKRRSIVLKKSDFKPCRAVMGKILGIGIPIAFQDGLIQVAFIIITIIANQRGLNDAAAVGIVEKVISFLFLVPSSMLSTVSALGAQNIGAGKPERAIQTLRYAVMLAAGFGVLASIAIQFTAEGIVSLFTDPSTADGAAVVRFGGQYLRGYIFDCIFAGIHFSFSGFFCACRKSGLSFLHNILAIVLMRVPGVYVTSKLFPATLLPMGLVTAAGSLLSVVICLIAFGVIRRKSTLVLVEE
;
A
#
# COMPACT_ATOMS: atom_id res chain seq x y z
N SER A 1 21.23 -7.77 -14.57
CA SER A 1 19.91 -7.16 -14.28
C SER A 1 18.84 -7.50 -15.33
N ILE A 2 19.13 -7.54 -16.63
CA ILE A 2 18.13 -7.88 -17.70
C ILE A 2 17.53 -9.27 -17.49
N SER A 3 18.33 -10.28 -17.18
CA SER A 3 17.87 -11.64 -16.92
C SER A 3 16.93 -11.71 -15.72
N TYR A 4 17.22 -10.92 -14.65
CA TYR A 4 16.33 -10.78 -13.48
C TYR A 4 14.95 -10.27 -13.91
N PHE A 5 14.91 -9.14 -14.62
CA PHE A 5 13.65 -8.55 -15.07
C PHE A 5 12.83 -9.48 -15.98
N ARG A 6 13.48 -10.15 -16.93
CA ARG A 6 12.78 -11.11 -17.82
C ARG A 6 12.13 -12.24 -17.02
N MET A 7 12.85 -12.85 -16.09
CA MET A 7 12.31 -13.93 -15.24
C MET A 7 11.21 -13.44 -14.31
N TYR A 8 11.39 -12.26 -13.70
CA TYR A 8 10.38 -11.66 -12.84
C TYR A 8 9.07 -11.35 -13.60
N PHE A 9 9.16 -10.79 -14.81
CA PHE A 9 7.99 -10.55 -15.64
C PHE A 9 7.27 -11.83 -16.10
N MET A 10 8.00 -12.89 -16.35
CA MET A 10 7.37 -14.20 -16.62
C MET A 10 6.61 -14.74 -15.39
N GLY A 11 7.09 -14.44 -14.18
CA GLY A 11 6.43 -14.78 -12.93
C GLY A 11 5.22 -13.91 -12.58
N SER A 12 5.03 -12.77 -13.24
CA SER A 12 3.93 -11.84 -12.94
C SER A 12 2.53 -12.47 -13.06
N ILE A 13 2.37 -13.43 -13.96
CA ILE A 13 1.12 -14.20 -14.11
C ILE A 13 0.80 -14.96 -12.82
N ALA A 14 1.79 -15.60 -12.19
CA ALA A 14 1.60 -16.31 -10.92
C ALA A 14 1.22 -15.34 -9.81
N VAL A 15 1.86 -14.17 -9.75
CA VAL A 15 1.52 -13.11 -8.77
C VAL A 15 0.07 -12.66 -8.92
N VAL A 16 -0.38 -12.40 -10.16
CA VAL A 16 -1.77 -12.00 -10.44
C VAL A 16 -2.75 -13.10 -10.05
N MET A 17 -2.48 -14.35 -10.43
CA MET A 17 -3.34 -15.49 -10.07
C MET A 17 -3.45 -15.68 -8.56
N TYR A 18 -2.33 -15.54 -7.84
CA TYR A 18 -2.34 -15.59 -6.39
C TYR A 18 -3.22 -14.48 -5.79
N ASN A 19 -3.03 -13.22 -6.22
CA ASN A 19 -3.81 -12.08 -5.73
C ASN A 19 -5.32 -12.24 -6.00
N VAL A 20 -5.69 -12.77 -7.17
CA VAL A 20 -7.10 -13.09 -7.48
C VAL A 20 -7.63 -14.16 -6.53
N GLY A 21 -6.89 -15.26 -6.31
CA GLY A 21 -7.28 -16.32 -5.38
C GLY A 21 -7.43 -15.81 -3.94
N ALA A 22 -6.48 -15.00 -3.48
CA ALA A 22 -6.53 -14.38 -2.15
C ALA A 22 -7.75 -13.44 -2.01
N SER A 23 -8.03 -12.63 -3.02
CA SER A 23 -9.18 -11.72 -3.02
C SER A 23 -10.52 -12.46 -3.00
N ILE A 24 -10.64 -13.59 -3.72
CA ILE A 24 -11.83 -14.45 -3.67
C ILE A 24 -12.06 -14.97 -2.24
N LEU A 25 -11.02 -15.47 -1.57
CA LEU A 25 -11.16 -15.96 -0.19
C LEU A 25 -11.48 -14.84 0.79
N GLN A 26 -10.85 -13.67 0.66
CA GLN A 26 -11.16 -12.50 1.47
C GLN A 26 -12.60 -12.02 1.28
N SER A 27 -13.14 -12.10 0.05
CA SER A 27 -14.52 -11.70 -0.24
C SER A 27 -15.57 -12.56 0.46
N VAL A 28 -15.24 -13.82 0.75
CA VAL A 28 -16.10 -14.73 1.54
C VAL A 28 -15.78 -14.72 3.05
N GLY A 29 -14.95 -13.77 3.49
CA GLY A 29 -14.63 -13.56 4.90
C GLY A 29 -13.45 -14.39 5.42
N ASP A 30 -12.74 -15.14 4.56
CA ASP A 30 -11.56 -15.92 4.96
C ASP A 30 -10.27 -15.14 4.69
N SER A 31 -9.80 -14.44 5.70
CA SER A 31 -8.50 -13.75 5.68
C SER A 31 -7.34 -14.62 6.19
N LYS A 32 -7.63 -15.73 6.90
CA LYS A 32 -6.60 -16.60 7.48
C LYS A 32 -5.90 -17.44 6.41
N SER A 33 -6.67 -17.99 5.47
CA SER A 33 -6.08 -18.83 4.42
C SER A 33 -5.10 -18.06 3.52
N PRO A 34 -5.41 -16.87 3.00
CA PRO A 34 -4.43 -16.05 2.26
C PRO A 34 -3.18 -15.73 3.07
N MET A 35 -3.30 -15.45 4.37
CA MET A 35 -2.15 -15.22 5.25
C MET A 35 -1.24 -16.45 5.32
N CYS A 36 -1.82 -17.65 5.47
CA CYS A 36 -1.05 -18.89 5.49
C CYS A 36 -0.35 -19.14 4.14
N PHE A 37 -0.97 -18.78 3.02
CA PHE A 37 -0.36 -18.93 1.69
C PHE A 37 0.84 -18.00 1.52
N ILE A 38 0.73 -16.74 1.97
CA ILE A 38 1.86 -15.80 1.96
C ILE A 38 3.00 -16.31 2.85
N ALA A 39 2.69 -16.79 4.05
CA ALA A 39 3.70 -17.33 4.96
C ALA A 39 4.41 -18.55 4.35
N THR A 40 3.67 -19.44 3.69
CA THR A 40 4.24 -20.58 2.97
C THR A 40 5.12 -20.14 1.81
N ALA A 41 4.66 -19.14 1.01
CA ALA A 41 5.45 -18.58 -0.08
C ALA A 41 6.73 -17.92 0.42
N CYS A 42 6.66 -17.18 1.51
CA CYS A 42 7.81 -16.53 2.12
C CYS A 42 8.85 -17.56 2.58
N ALA A 43 8.42 -18.61 3.28
CA ALA A 43 9.32 -19.69 3.70
C ALA A 43 9.94 -20.41 2.50
N ALA A 44 9.14 -20.72 1.48
CA ALA A 44 9.63 -21.33 0.24
C ALA A 44 10.60 -20.40 -0.50
N ASN A 45 10.32 -19.07 -0.56
CA ASN A 45 11.21 -18.11 -1.20
C ASN A 45 12.59 -18.07 -0.51
N ILE A 46 12.63 -17.99 0.83
CA ILE A 46 13.88 -18.01 1.59
C ILE A 46 14.69 -19.29 1.29
N ALA A 47 14.04 -20.44 1.30
CA ALA A 47 14.68 -21.73 1.01
C ALA A 47 15.20 -21.80 -0.44
N LEU A 48 14.40 -21.34 -1.41
CA LEU A 48 14.78 -21.34 -2.83
C LEU A 48 15.87 -20.30 -3.12
N ASP A 49 15.87 -19.14 -2.50
CA ASP A 49 16.91 -18.13 -2.63
C ASP A 49 18.25 -18.67 -2.08
N TYR A 50 18.22 -19.34 -0.92
CA TYR A 50 19.41 -20.02 -0.39
C TYR A 50 19.93 -21.10 -1.33
N LEU A 51 19.04 -21.91 -1.91
CA LEU A 51 19.41 -22.95 -2.86
C LEU A 51 19.98 -22.36 -4.17
N PHE A 52 19.28 -21.41 -4.78
CA PHE A 52 19.66 -20.90 -6.10
C PHE A 52 20.82 -19.93 -6.05
N MET A 53 20.88 -19.07 -5.05
CA MET A 53 21.97 -18.10 -4.90
C MET A 53 23.13 -18.67 -4.10
N GLY A 54 22.86 -19.39 -3.00
CA GLY A 54 23.88 -19.89 -2.10
C GLY A 54 24.56 -21.16 -2.60
N VAL A 55 23.80 -22.17 -3.03
CA VAL A 55 24.33 -23.47 -3.44
C VAL A 55 24.63 -23.54 -4.94
N LEU A 56 23.67 -23.10 -5.76
CA LEU A 56 23.79 -23.18 -7.25
C LEU A 56 24.48 -21.96 -7.87
N HIS A 57 24.77 -20.92 -7.08
CA HIS A 57 25.48 -19.69 -7.50
C HIS A 57 24.90 -19.01 -8.76
N LEU A 58 23.56 -19.07 -8.94
CA LEU A 58 22.89 -18.50 -10.11
C LEU A 58 22.79 -16.95 -10.07
N GLY A 59 23.30 -16.31 -9.01
CA GLY A 59 23.30 -14.86 -8.85
C GLY A 59 21.90 -14.24 -8.92
N PRO A 60 21.74 -13.05 -9.56
CA PRO A 60 20.45 -12.36 -9.61
C PRO A 60 19.34 -13.14 -10.32
N ALA A 61 19.68 -14.02 -11.26
CA ALA A 61 18.70 -14.89 -11.93
C ALA A 61 18.11 -15.93 -10.95
N GLY A 62 18.95 -16.43 -10.01
CA GLY A 62 18.50 -17.32 -8.95
C GLY A 62 17.46 -16.69 -8.03
N ALA A 63 17.68 -15.44 -7.62
CA ALA A 63 16.70 -14.69 -6.81
C ALA A 63 15.34 -14.51 -7.55
N ALA A 64 15.39 -14.19 -8.84
CA ALA A 64 14.16 -14.08 -9.64
C ALA A 64 13.42 -15.42 -9.77
N LEU A 65 14.16 -16.53 -9.96
CA LEU A 65 13.59 -17.89 -9.98
C LEU A 65 12.99 -18.26 -8.63
N GLY A 66 13.67 -18.01 -7.52
CA GLY A 66 13.18 -18.25 -6.17
C GLY A 66 11.84 -17.54 -5.92
N THR A 67 11.78 -16.27 -6.26
CA THR A 67 10.56 -15.46 -6.15
C THR A 67 9.43 -16.02 -7.04
N THR A 68 9.70 -16.33 -8.31
CA THR A 68 8.70 -16.84 -9.26
C THR A 68 8.14 -18.20 -8.82
N LEU A 69 9.01 -19.11 -8.40
CA LEU A 69 8.61 -20.45 -7.97
C LEU A 69 7.85 -20.42 -6.65
N SER A 70 8.24 -19.58 -5.68
CA SER A 70 7.50 -19.42 -4.42
C SER A 70 6.08 -18.88 -4.65
N GLN A 71 5.91 -17.95 -5.60
CA GLN A 71 4.59 -17.47 -6.01
C GLN A 71 3.78 -18.57 -6.72
N ALA A 72 4.39 -19.38 -7.58
CA ALA A 72 3.72 -20.52 -8.21
C ALA A 72 3.25 -21.55 -7.17
N ILE A 73 4.04 -21.84 -6.15
CA ILE A 73 3.65 -22.69 -5.01
C ILE A 73 2.42 -22.11 -4.32
N SER A 74 2.41 -20.81 -4.04
CA SER A 74 1.24 -20.13 -3.45
C SER A 74 -0.02 -20.25 -4.29
N VAL A 75 0.10 -20.13 -5.61
CA VAL A 75 -1.02 -20.32 -6.54
C VAL A 75 -1.59 -21.72 -6.43
N VAL A 76 -0.72 -22.75 -6.49
CA VAL A 76 -1.15 -24.15 -6.38
C VAL A 76 -1.85 -24.42 -5.05
N VAL A 77 -1.28 -23.92 -3.94
CA VAL A 77 -1.89 -24.07 -2.61
C VAL A 77 -3.23 -23.35 -2.55
N SER A 78 -3.32 -22.10 -3.01
CA SER A 78 -4.56 -21.33 -3.00
C SER A 78 -5.66 -21.98 -3.83
N LEU A 79 -5.34 -22.42 -5.06
CA LEU A 79 -6.28 -23.16 -5.94
C LEU A 79 -6.77 -24.44 -5.29
N THR A 80 -5.86 -25.22 -4.69
CA THR A 80 -6.21 -26.47 -4.00
C THR A 80 -7.19 -26.21 -2.86
N VAL A 81 -6.98 -25.16 -2.07
CA VAL A 81 -7.88 -24.79 -0.98
C VAL A 81 -9.23 -24.30 -1.49
N ILE A 82 -9.24 -23.46 -2.53
CA ILE A 82 -10.49 -22.96 -3.14
C ILE A 82 -11.32 -24.12 -3.68
N LEU A 83 -10.68 -25.05 -4.41
CA LEU A 83 -11.37 -26.21 -5.01
C LEU A 83 -11.88 -27.21 -3.96
N LYS A 84 -11.16 -27.37 -2.84
CA LYS A 84 -11.60 -28.26 -1.73
C LYS A 84 -12.73 -27.65 -0.90
N ARG A 85 -12.89 -26.34 -0.90
CA ARG A 85 -13.96 -25.68 -0.15
C ARG A 85 -15.27 -25.73 -0.94
N ARG A 86 -16.29 -26.37 -0.37
CA ARG A 86 -17.63 -26.47 -0.95
C ARG A 86 -18.40 -25.13 -1.01
N SER A 87 -17.90 -24.09 -0.31
CA SER A 87 -18.51 -22.75 -0.30
C SER A 87 -18.31 -21.97 -1.59
N ILE A 88 -17.36 -22.36 -2.45
CA ILE A 88 -17.11 -21.75 -3.75
C ILE A 88 -17.21 -22.83 -4.82
N VAL A 89 -18.32 -22.87 -5.52
CA VAL A 89 -18.56 -23.82 -6.61
C VAL A 89 -18.21 -23.14 -7.94
N LEU A 90 -17.05 -23.49 -8.49
CA LEU A 90 -16.64 -23.02 -9.81
C LEU A 90 -17.27 -23.90 -10.91
N LYS A 91 -18.04 -23.29 -11.80
CA LYS A 91 -18.60 -23.94 -12.99
C LYS A 91 -17.81 -23.54 -14.22
N LYS A 92 -17.75 -24.41 -15.24
CA LYS A 92 -17.10 -24.11 -16.54
C LYS A 92 -17.69 -22.85 -17.21
N SER A 93 -18.96 -22.55 -16.95
CA SER A 93 -19.63 -21.33 -17.40
C SER A 93 -19.02 -20.05 -16.83
N ASP A 94 -18.45 -20.11 -15.62
CA ASP A 94 -17.95 -18.93 -14.91
C ASP A 94 -16.63 -18.41 -15.51
N PHE A 95 -15.96 -19.25 -16.31
CA PHE A 95 -14.77 -18.86 -17.07
C PHE A 95 -15.09 -18.15 -18.40
N LYS A 96 -16.37 -18.04 -18.77
CA LYS A 96 -16.76 -17.26 -19.96
C LYS A 96 -16.74 -15.76 -19.61
N PRO A 97 -16.08 -14.91 -20.43
CA PRO A 97 -16.05 -13.49 -20.19
C PRO A 97 -17.48 -12.89 -20.24
N CYS A 98 -17.89 -12.28 -19.14
CA CYS A 98 -19.16 -11.56 -19.03
C CYS A 98 -18.89 -10.06 -19.03
N ARG A 99 -19.31 -9.37 -20.09
CA ARG A 99 -19.03 -7.93 -20.29
C ARG A 99 -19.54 -7.07 -19.12
N ALA A 100 -20.69 -7.40 -18.55
CA ALA A 100 -21.27 -6.67 -17.43
C ALA A 100 -20.43 -6.80 -16.14
N VAL A 101 -19.93 -8.02 -15.85
CA VAL A 101 -19.07 -8.29 -14.70
C VAL A 101 -17.70 -7.65 -14.90
N MET A 102 -17.12 -7.81 -16.09
CA MET A 102 -15.84 -7.18 -16.44
C MET A 102 -15.90 -5.66 -16.32
N GLY A 103 -16.98 -5.02 -16.79
CA GLY A 103 -17.18 -3.60 -16.68
C GLY A 103 -17.22 -3.11 -15.22
N LYS A 104 -17.87 -3.87 -14.32
CA LYS A 104 -17.89 -3.56 -12.89
C LYS A 104 -16.50 -3.70 -12.24
N ILE A 105 -15.75 -4.74 -12.59
CA ILE A 105 -14.38 -4.95 -12.07
C ILE A 105 -13.45 -3.84 -12.56
N LEU A 106 -13.45 -3.54 -13.84
CA LEU A 106 -12.61 -2.50 -14.43
C LEU A 106 -12.98 -1.09 -13.91
N GLY A 107 -14.27 -0.82 -13.70
CA GLY A 107 -14.76 0.44 -13.15
C GLY A 107 -14.26 0.73 -11.73
N ILE A 108 -13.94 -0.31 -10.95
CA ILE A 108 -13.32 -0.17 -9.62
C ILE A 108 -11.80 -0.26 -9.73
N GLY A 109 -11.29 -1.21 -10.49
CA GLY A 109 -9.87 -1.53 -10.54
C GLY A 109 -9.03 -0.47 -11.25
N ILE A 110 -9.51 0.10 -12.36
CA ILE A 110 -8.76 1.12 -13.12
C ILE A 110 -8.44 2.35 -12.27
N PRO A 111 -9.40 3.01 -11.59
CA PRO A 111 -9.08 4.15 -10.72
C PRO A 111 -8.07 3.81 -9.62
N ILE A 112 -8.16 2.62 -9.01
CA ILE A 112 -7.22 2.19 -7.97
C ILE A 112 -5.82 1.97 -8.55
N ALA A 113 -5.71 1.30 -9.70
CA ALA A 113 -4.42 1.08 -10.36
C ALA A 113 -3.74 2.40 -10.75
N PHE A 114 -4.51 3.37 -11.26
CA PHE A 114 -3.98 4.71 -11.53
C PHE A 114 -3.57 5.44 -10.25
N GLN A 115 -4.33 5.31 -9.17
CA GLN A 115 -3.99 5.87 -7.86
C GLN A 115 -2.63 5.34 -7.38
N ASP A 116 -2.46 4.02 -7.38
CA ASP A 116 -1.22 3.38 -6.92
C ASP A 116 -0.02 3.75 -7.81
N GLY A 117 -0.24 3.79 -9.13
CA GLY A 117 0.77 4.26 -10.09
C GLY A 117 1.22 5.70 -9.82
N LEU A 118 0.28 6.61 -9.56
CA LEU A 118 0.60 8.01 -9.24
C LEU A 118 1.33 8.16 -7.90
N ILE A 119 1.00 7.35 -6.91
CA ILE A 119 1.73 7.32 -5.63
C ILE A 119 3.20 6.93 -5.89
N GLN A 120 3.46 5.91 -6.70
CA GLN A 120 4.82 5.49 -7.05
C GLN A 120 5.57 6.58 -7.84
N VAL A 121 4.91 7.24 -8.79
CA VAL A 121 5.50 8.38 -9.52
C VAL A 121 5.84 9.52 -8.56
N ALA A 122 5.00 9.82 -7.58
CA ALA A 122 5.29 10.83 -6.57
C ALA A 122 6.53 10.50 -5.74
N PHE A 123 6.70 9.22 -5.31
CA PHE A 123 7.91 8.78 -4.63
C PHE A 123 9.17 8.97 -5.50
N ILE A 124 9.10 8.63 -6.79
CA ILE A 124 10.22 8.84 -7.73
C ILE A 124 10.57 10.33 -7.81
N ILE A 125 9.57 11.22 -7.93
CA ILE A 125 9.81 12.67 -8.00
C ILE A 125 10.44 13.19 -6.70
N ILE A 126 9.97 12.73 -5.53
CA ILE A 126 10.55 13.11 -4.23
C ILE A 126 12.00 12.66 -4.14
N THR A 127 12.32 11.44 -4.59
CA THR A 127 13.69 10.93 -4.64
C THR A 127 14.56 11.76 -5.58
N ILE A 128 14.05 12.18 -6.75
CA ILE A 128 14.77 13.07 -7.67
C ILE A 128 15.06 14.43 -7.00
N ILE A 129 14.08 15.01 -6.28
CA ILE A 129 14.26 16.27 -5.56
C ILE A 129 15.34 16.10 -4.47
N ALA A 130 15.34 14.98 -3.73
CA ALA A 130 16.35 14.69 -2.73
C ALA A 130 17.75 14.54 -3.35
N ASN A 131 17.88 13.87 -4.50
CA ASN A 131 19.14 13.73 -5.23
C ASN A 131 19.74 15.07 -5.67
N GLN A 132 18.89 16.06 -6.01
CA GLN A 132 19.37 17.40 -6.38
C GLN A 132 19.95 18.18 -5.19
N ARG A 133 19.69 17.76 -3.94
CA ARG A 133 20.24 18.39 -2.72
C ARG A 133 21.61 17.84 -2.35
N GLY A 134 21.91 16.61 -2.75
CA GLY A 134 23.17 15.94 -2.49
C GLY A 134 23.02 14.47 -2.14
N LEU A 135 24.15 13.77 -2.13
CA LEU A 135 24.18 12.32 -1.95
C LEU A 135 23.67 11.89 -0.56
N ASN A 136 24.02 12.65 0.48
CA ASN A 136 23.63 12.34 1.87
C ASN A 136 22.12 12.53 2.08
N ASP A 137 21.52 13.58 1.48
CA ASP A 137 20.09 13.83 1.53
C ASP A 137 19.33 12.72 0.77
N ALA A 138 19.82 12.32 -0.40
CA ALA A 138 19.24 11.24 -1.18
C ALA A 138 19.29 9.88 -0.46
N ALA A 139 20.42 9.57 0.16
CA ALA A 139 20.56 8.36 0.96
C ALA A 139 19.63 8.37 2.17
N ALA A 140 19.54 9.50 2.87
CA ALA A 140 18.65 9.69 4.00
C ALA A 140 17.16 9.48 3.60
N VAL A 141 16.71 10.10 2.53
CA VAL A 141 15.33 9.93 2.01
C VAL A 141 15.09 8.49 1.60
N GLY A 142 16.02 7.84 0.88
CA GLY A 142 15.89 6.44 0.46
C GLY A 142 15.76 5.45 1.63
N ILE A 143 16.53 5.65 2.72
CA ILE A 143 16.42 4.85 3.93
C ILE A 143 15.05 5.06 4.58
N VAL A 144 14.64 6.32 4.75
CA VAL A 144 13.36 6.65 5.39
C VAL A 144 12.17 6.12 4.58
N GLU A 145 12.22 6.14 3.25
CA GLU A 145 11.17 5.54 2.41
C GLU A 145 11.00 4.03 2.68
N LYS A 146 12.09 3.30 2.95
CA LYS A 146 12.02 1.88 3.34
C LYS A 146 11.35 1.70 4.71
N VAL A 147 11.73 2.51 5.69
CA VAL A 147 11.14 2.49 7.03
C VAL A 147 9.65 2.83 6.97
N ILE A 148 9.30 3.88 6.26
CA ILE A 148 7.90 4.30 6.07
C ILE A 148 7.10 3.22 5.34
N SER A 149 7.63 2.59 4.30
CA SER A 149 6.94 1.51 3.59
C SER A 149 6.56 0.37 4.54
N PHE A 150 7.42 0.05 5.52
CA PHE A 150 7.12 -0.93 6.55
C PHE A 150 6.01 -0.47 7.51
N LEU A 151 6.09 0.77 8.00
CA LEU A 151 5.09 1.35 8.89
C LEU A 151 3.72 1.50 8.21
N PHE A 152 3.70 1.72 6.90
CA PHE A 152 2.48 1.85 6.10
C PHE A 152 1.76 0.53 5.83
N LEU A 153 2.29 -0.61 6.24
CA LEU A 153 1.58 -1.89 6.14
C LEU A 153 0.23 -1.84 6.87
N VAL A 154 0.15 -1.20 8.04
CA VAL A 154 -1.10 -1.07 8.79
C VAL A 154 -2.07 -0.09 8.10
N PRO A 155 -1.71 1.16 7.79
CA PRO A 155 -2.57 2.06 7.03
C PRO A 155 -3.08 1.47 5.71
N SER A 156 -2.21 0.87 4.90
CA SER A 156 -2.58 0.34 3.59
C SER A 156 -3.52 -0.86 3.67
N SER A 157 -3.38 -1.71 4.71
CA SER A 157 -4.30 -2.84 4.92
C SER A 157 -5.74 -2.40 5.21
N MET A 158 -5.94 -1.17 5.71
CA MET A 158 -7.29 -0.65 5.97
C MET A 158 -8.09 -0.45 4.68
N LEU A 159 -7.44 -0.12 3.57
CA LEU A 159 -8.13 0.01 2.28
C LEU A 159 -8.80 -1.32 1.89
N SER A 160 -8.07 -2.42 1.88
CA SER A 160 -8.60 -3.73 1.51
C SER A 160 -9.61 -4.25 2.54
N THR A 161 -9.34 -4.08 3.83
CA THR A 161 -10.21 -4.53 4.92
C THR A 161 -11.56 -3.82 4.90
N VAL A 162 -11.55 -2.49 4.83
CA VAL A 162 -12.79 -1.69 4.80
C VAL A 162 -13.55 -1.91 3.49
N SER A 163 -12.85 -2.08 2.37
CA SER A 163 -13.46 -2.41 1.09
C SER A 163 -14.20 -3.75 1.15
N ALA A 164 -13.57 -4.79 1.66
CA ALA A 164 -14.16 -6.13 1.74
C ALA A 164 -15.34 -6.16 2.73
N LEU A 165 -15.12 -5.74 3.98
CA LEU A 165 -16.17 -5.76 5.01
C LEU A 165 -17.30 -4.78 4.71
N GLY A 166 -16.96 -3.61 4.16
CA GLY A 166 -17.95 -2.61 3.72
C GLY A 166 -18.84 -3.16 2.61
N ALA A 167 -18.25 -3.75 1.57
CA ALA A 167 -19.01 -4.34 0.47
C ALA A 167 -19.91 -5.50 0.92
N GLN A 168 -19.42 -6.38 1.82
CA GLN A 168 -20.24 -7.47 2.39
C GLN A 168 -21.44 -6.91 3.17
N ASN A 169 -21.23 -5.90 4.01
CA ASN A 169 -22.32 -5.30 4.80
C ASN A 169 -23.33 -4.55 3.92
N ILE A 170 -22.87 -3.83 2.90
CA ILE A 170 -23.73 -3.15 1.93
C ILE A 170 -24.52 -4.20 1.13
N GLY A 171 -23.88 -5.25 0.64
CA GLY A 171 -24.52 -6.34 -0.09
C GLY A 171 -25.53 -7.13 0.75
N ALA A 172 -25.37 -7.16 2.06
CA ALA A 172 -26.34 -7.74 3.01
C ALA A 172 -27.47 -6.78 3.41
N GLY A 173 -27.58 -5.59 2.78
CA GLY A 173 -28.59 -4.59 3.11
C GLY A 173 -28.38 -3.90 4.47
N LYS A 174 -27.13 -3.88 4.99
CA LYS A 174 -26.79 -3.31 6.30
C LYS A 174 -25.79 -2.16 6.20
N PRO A 175 -26.12 -1.05 5.54
CA PRO A 175 -25.19 0.06 5.29
C PRO A 175 -24.66 0.70 6.58
N GLU A 176 -25.42 0.71 7.65
CA GLU A 176 -24.98 1.22 8.96
C GLU A 176 -23.78 0.44 9.51
N ARG A 177 -23.72 -0.88 9.27
CA ARG A 177 -22.57 -1.69 9.66
C ARG A 177 -21.33 -1.37 8.82
N ALA A 178 -21.50 -1.00 7.55
CA ALA A 178 -20.38 -0.55 6.72
C ALA A 178 -19.80 0.78 7.25
N ILE A 179 -20.66 1.70 7.72
CA ILE A 179 -20.23 2.94 8.37
C ILE A 179 -19.53 2.66 9.70
N GLN A 180 -20.03 1.71 10.50
CA GLN A 180 -19.35 1.28 11.72
C GLN A 180 -17.99 0.68 11.43
N THR A 181 -17.87 -0.14 10.37
CA THR A 181 -16.57 -0.69 9.92
C THR A 181 -15.59 0.42 9.59
N LEU A 182 -16.03 1.44 8.82
CA LEU A 182 -15.21 2.61 8.53
C LEU A 182 -14.75 3.32 9.81
N ARG A 183 -15.67 3.58 10.74
CA ARG A 183 -15.36 4.26 12.00
C ARG A 183 -14.31 3.52 12.81
N TYR A 184 -14.46 2.20 13.00
CA TYR A 184 -13.49 1.40 13.73
C TYR A 184 -12.13 1.32 13.01
N ALA A 185 -12.13 1.20 11.70
CA ALA A 185 -10.89 1.20 10.92
C ALA A 185 -10.13 2.53 11.06
N VAL A 186 -10.84 3.67 10.99
CA VAL A 186 -10.26 5.00 11.20
C VAL A 186 -9.68 5.12 12.62
N MET A 187 -10.40 4.67 13.64
CA MET A 187 -9.93 4.72 15.03
C MET A 187 -8.67 3.87 15.24
N LEU A 188 -8.66 2.64 14.72
CA LEU A 188 -7.52 1.72 14.83
C LEU A 188 -6.30 2.24 14.07
N ALA A 189 -6.49 2.70 12.83
CA ALA A 189 -5.39 3.20 12.01
C ALA A 189 -4.82 4.52 12.55
N ALA A 190 -5.68 5.44 12.98
CA ALA A 190 -5.25 6.68 13.60
C ALA A 190 -4.54 6.42 14.93
N GLY A 191 -5.07 5.51 15.76
CA GLY A 191 -4.43 5.10 17.02
C GLY A 191 -3.04 4.52 16.79
N PHE A 192 -2.89 3.61 15.81
CA PHE A 192 -1.59 3.08 15.42
C PHE A 192 -0.65 4.20 14.93
N GLY A 193 -1.15 5.10 14.06
CA GLY A 193 -0.36 6.20 13.53
C GLY A 193 0.13 7.16 14.62
N VAL A 194 -0.70 7.45 15.63
CA VAL A 194 -0.32 8.26 16.79
C VAL A 194 0.77 7.56 17.60
N LEU A 195 0.60 6.28 17.92
CA LEU A 195 1.60 5.51 18.66
C LEU A 195 2.93 5.43 17.91
N ALA A 196 2.88 5.14 16.60
CA ALA A 196 4.06 5.14 15.74
C ALA A 196 4.73 6.52 15.69
N SER A 197 3.94 7.60 15.58
CA SER A 197 4.47 8.97 15.57
C SER A 197 5.19 9.30 16.89
N ILE A 198 4.60 8.96 18.02
CA ILE A 198 5.24 9.16 19.32
C ILE A 198 6.56 8.38 19.41
N ALA A 199 6.54 7.09 19.05
CA ALA A 199 7.74 6.25 19.11
C ALA A 199 8.86 6.81 18.23
N ILE A 200 8.55 7.19 16.99
CA ILE A 200 9.52 7.71 16.02
C ILE A 200 10.13 9.05 16.45
N GLN A 201 9.40 9.92 17.17
CA GLN A 201 10.00 11.17 17.66
C GLN A 201 11.26 10.92 18.52
N PHE A 202 11.28 9.81 19.27
CA PHE A 202 12.40 9.47 20.15
C PHE A 202 13.42 8.52 19.49
N THR A 203 13.02 7.72 18.49
CA THR A 203 13.85 6.63 17.94
C THR A 203 14.33 6.88 16.51
N ALA A 204 13.95 7.98 15.87
CA ALA A 204 14.19 8.22 14.45
C ALA A 204 15.64 8.04 14.02
N GLU A 205 16.58 8.67 14.72
CA GLU A 205 18.01 8.57 14.39
C GLU A 205 18.56 7.17 14.65
N GLY A 206 18.13 6.51 15.73
CA GLY A 206 18.49 5.13 16.03
C GLY A 206 18.00 4.15 14.96
N ILE A 207 16.80 4.37 14.39
CA ILE A 207 16.29 3.54 13.30
C ILE A 207 17.10 3.76 12.02
N VAL A 208 17.43 5.01 11.68
CA VAL A 208 18.23 5.31 10.48
C VAL A 208 19.65 4.75 10.62
N SER A 209 20.23 4.78 11.82
CA SER A 209 21.58 4.24 12.09
C SER A 209 21.68 2.73 11.91
N LEU A 210 20.57 1.99 11.87
CA LEU A 210 20.58 0.56 11.53
C LEU A 210 20.95 0.30 10.04
N PHE A 211 20.85 1.31 9.18
CA PHE A 211 21.05 1.20 7.74
C PHE A 211 22.33 1.88 7.25
N THR A 212 23.03 2.62 8.12
CA THR A 212 24.27 3.34 7.76
C THR A 212 25.18 3.43 8.97
N ASP A 213 26.49 3.45 8.73
CA ASP A 213 27.49 3.54 9.81
C ASP A 213 27.62 5.00 10.29
N PRO A 214 27.21 5.31 11.54
CA PRO A 214 27.27 6.67 12.07
C PRO A 214 28.70 7.13 12.41
N SER A 215 29.67 6.25 12.38
CA SER A 215 31.07 6.59 12.70
C SER A 215 31.75 7.39 11.59
N THR A 216 31.25 7.33 10.36
CA THR A 216 31.74 8.10 9.23
C THR A 216 31.04 9.47 9.16
N ALA A 217 31.76 10.50 8.64
CA ALA A 217 31.19 11.85 8.52
C ALA A 217 29.92 11.87 7.65
N ASP A 218 29.92 11.13 6.53
CA ASP A 218 28.76 11.01 5.64
C ASP A 218 27.62 10.23 6.32
N GLY A 219 27.93 9.13 7.01
CA GLY A 219 26.96 8.35 7.73
C GLY A 219 26.29 9.13 8.87
N ALA A 220 27.05 9.91 9.64
CA ALA A 220 26.50 10.80 10.65
C ALA A 220 25.56 11.87 10.05
N ALA A 221 25.91 12.42 8.87
CA ALA A 221 25.04 13.34 8.15
C ALA A 221 23.73 12.66 7.69
N VAL A 222 23.83 11.44 7.13
CA VAL A 222 22.66 10.64 6.72
C VAL A 222 21.76 10.33 7.90
N VAL A 223 22.30 9.94 9.06
CA VAL A 223 21.52 9.67 10.28
C VAL A 223 20.78 10.93 10.73
N ARG A 224 21.44 12.06 10.78
CA ARG A 224 20.85 13.34 11.16
C ARG A 224 19.72 13.76 10.22
N PHE A 225 19.97 13.79 8.92
CA PHE A 225 19.00 14.20 7.92
C PHE A 225 17.83 13.21 7.80
N GLY A 226 18.12 11.91 7.84
CA GLY A 226 17.13 10.86 7.85
C GLY A 226 16.23 10.90 9.09
N GLY A 227 16.82 11.14 10.26
CA GLY A 227 16.07 11.35 11.50
C GLY A 227 15.13 12.55 11.43
N GLN A 228 15.59 13.68 10.86
CA GLN A 228 14.76 14.85 10.63
C GLN A 228 13.59 14.56 9.67
N TYR A 229 13.90 13.93 8.52
CA TYR A 229 12.89 13.58 7.53
C TYR A 229 11.85 12.61 8.09
N LEU A 230 12.30 11.56 8.80
CA LEU A 230 11.43 10.56 9.39
C LEU A 230 10.51 11.15 10.47
N ARG A 231 11.03 12.03 11.34
CA ARG A 231 10.22 12.75 12.35
C ARG A 231 9.11 13.59 11.73
N GLY A 232 9.37 14.23 10.60
CA GLY A 232 8.34 14.97 9.86
C GLY A 232 7.37 14.07 9.12
N TYR A 233 7.89 13.06 8.41
CA TYR A 233 7.10 12.18 7.56
C TYR A 233 6.16 11.26 8.35
N ILE A 234 6.53 10.84 9.57
CA ILE A 234 5.75 9.85 10.33
C ILE A 234 4.31 10.30 10.60
N PHE A 235 4.03 11.60 10.67
CA PHE A 235 2.67 12.11 10.83
C PHE A 235 1.76 11.72 9.67
N ASP A 236 2.34 11.44 8.51
CA ASP A 236 1.62 10.89 7.35
C ASP A 236 0.95 9.55 7.67
N CYS A 237 1.52 8.74 8.55
CA CYS A 237 0.96 7.46 8.97
C CYS A 237 -0.44 7.61 9.61
N ILE A 238 -0.68 8.70 10.35
CA ILE A 238 -1.99 9.02 10.94
C ILE A 238 -2.99 9.33 9.83
N PHE A 239 -2.64 10.27 8.97
CA PHE A 239 -3.54 10.75 7.91
C PHE A 239 -3.75 9.71 6.81
N ALA A 240 -2.69 8.94 6.48
CA ALA A 240 -2.79 7.83 5.53
C ALA A 240 -3.76 6.75 6.03
N GLY A 241 -3.69 6.38 7.31
CA GLY A 241 -4.62 5.42 7.88
C GLY A 241 -6.08 5.86 7.76
N ILE A 242 -6.35 7.15 7.93
CA ILE A 242 -7.68 7.71 7.78
C ILE A 242 -8.12 7.69 6.32
N HIS A 243 -7.36 8.30 5.40
CA HIS A 243 -7.81 8.39 4.01
C HIS A 243 -7.81 7.03 3.28
N PHE A 244 -6.95 6.06 3.62
CA PHE A 244 -7.04 4.70 3.09
C PHE A 244 -8.30 3.98 3.58
N SER A 245 -8.72 4.20 4.83
CA SER A 245 -10.00 3.69 5.34
C SER A 245 -11.19 4.25 4.55
N PHE A 246 -11.19 5.57 4.26
CA PHE A 246 -12.20 6.19 3.40
C PHE A 246 -12.13 5.67 1.97
N SER A 247 -10.94 5.50 1.40
CA SER A 247 -10.74 4.89 0.08
C SER A 247 -11.39 3.51 -0.01
N GLY A 248 -11.16 2.67 1.01
CA GLY A 248 -11.80 1.36 1.12
C GLY A 248 -13.33 1.46 1.16
N PHE A 249 -13.87 2.39 1.92
CA PHE A 249 -15.30 2.64 1.98
C PHE A 249 -15.89 3.13 0.63
N PHE A 250 -15.19 4.03 -0.06
CA PHE A 250 -15.61 4.48 -1.39
C PHE A 250 -15.59 3.33 -2.41
N CYS A 251 -14.60 2.43 -2.33
CA CYS A 251 -14.56 1.23 -3.15
C CYS A 251 -15.73 0.29 -2.84
N ALA A 252 -16.05 0.07 -1.56
CA ALA A 252 -17.21 -0.72 -1.14
C ALA A 252 -18.53 -0.15 -1.69
N CYS A 253 -18.65 1.18 -1.77
CA CYS A 253 -19.78 1.89 -2.35
C CYS A 253 -19.72 2.01 -3.89
N ARG A 254 -18.79 1.32 -4.57
CA ARG A 254 -18.55 1.42 -6.03
C ARG A 254 -18.23 2.85 -6.52
N LYS A 255 -17.67 3.68 -5.66
CA LYS A 255 -17.26 5.07 -5.94
C LYS A 255 -15.74 5.24 -5.89
N SER A 256 -14.99 4.28 -6.46
CA SER A 256 -13.52 4.28 -6.49
C SER A 256 -12.92 5.51 -7.16
N GLY A 257 -13.66 6.19 -8.03
CA GLY A 257 -13.25 7.48 -8.59
C GLY A 257 -13.01 8.56 -7.52
N LEU A 258 -13.71 8.52 -6.37
CA LEU A 258 -13.44 9.42 -5.25
C LEU A 258 -12.12 9.08 -4.54
N SER A 259 -11.78 7.79 -4.47
CA SER A 259 -10.48 7.34 -3.95
C SER A 259 -9.33 7.86 -4.81
N PHE A 260 -9.46 7.77 -6.13
CA PHE A 260 -8.50 8.35 -7.07
C PHE A 260 -8.40 9.87 -6.95
N LEU A 261 -9.56 10.56 -6.89
CA LEU A 261 -9.62 12.02 -6.92
C LEU A 261 -8.91 12.66 -5.72
N HIS A 262 -9.18 12.22 -4.48
CA HIS A 262 -8.53 12.83 -3.31
C HIS A 262 -7.02 12.59 -3.31
N ASN A 263 -6.55 11.42 -3.79
CA ASN A 263 -5.13 11.12 -3.88
C ASN A 263 -4.42 11.98 -4.92
N ILE A 264 -4.96 12.10 -6.15
CA ILE A 264 -4.34 12.92 -7.19
C ILE A 264 -4.28 14.39 -6.77
N LEU A 265 -5.35 14.93 -6.16
CA LEU A 265 -5.36 16.30 -5.68
C LEU A 265 -4.32 16.53 -4.59
N ALA A 266 -4.17 15.61 -3.64
CA ALA A 266 -3.17 15.70 -2.59
C ALA A 266 -1.74 15.65 -3.14
N ILE A 267 -1.48 14.76 -4.10
CA ILE A 267 -0.15 14.62 -4.72
C ILE A 267 0.21 15.86 -5.53
N VAL A 268 -0.70 16.31 -6.41
CA VAL A 268 -0.42 17.38 -7.38
C VAL A 268 -0.44 18.75 -6.73
N LEU A 269 -1.34 19.01 -5.77
CA LEU A 269 -1.49 20.33 -5.16
C LEU A 269 -0.60 20.56 -3.95
N MET A 270 -0.28 19.48 -3.19
CA MET A 270 0.39 19.64 -1.92
C MET A 270 1.70 18.84 -1.82
N ARG A 271 1.68 17.54 -2.05
CA ARG A 271 2.83 16.66 -1.78
C ARG A 271 4.03 17.01 -2.64
N VAL A 272 3.90 16.95 -3.95
CA VAL A 272 5.01 17.18 -4.89
C VAL A 272 5.46 18.66 -4.90
N PRO A 273 4.57 19.66 -5.10
CA PRO A 273 4.98 21.05 -5.08
C PRO A 273 5.54 21.49 -3.74
N GLY A 274 4.92 21.03 -2.65
CA GLY A 274 5.34 21.38 -1.30
C GLY A 274 6.73 20.82 -0.95
N VAL A 275 7.02 19.55 -1.32
CA VAL A 275 8.36 18.96 -1.16
C VAL A 275 9.39 19.75 -1.99
N TYR A 276 9.06 20.12 -3.23
CA TYR A 276 9.96 20.93 -4.06
C TYR A 276 10.25 22.30 -3.44
N VAL A 277 9.22 23.02 -3.01
CA VAL A 277 9.34 24.35 -2.39
C VAL A 277 10.13 24.26 -1.09
N THR A 278 9.79 23.33 -0.20
CA THR A 278 10.50 23.18 1.09
C THR A 278 11.94 22.73 0.90
N SER A 279 12.23 21.95 -0.14
CA SER A 279 13.62 21.56 -0.47
C SER A 279 14.50 22.75 -0.84
N LYS A 280 13.93 23.79 -1.45
CA LYS A 280 14.64 25.01 -1.84
C LYS A 280 14.72 26.03 -0.71
N LEU A 281 13.63 26.19 0.07
CA LEU A 281 13.56 27.16 1.16
C LEU A 281 14.37 26.74 2.39
N PHE A 282 14.49 25.45 2.64
CA PHE A 282 15.17 24.92 3.82
C PHE A 282 16.32 23.94 3.46
N PRO A 283 17.42 24.45 2.87
CA PRO A 283 18.53 23.59 2.41
C PRO A 283 19.26 22.90 3.55
N ALA A 284 19.22 23.43 4.77
CA ALA A 284 19.94 22.91 5.94
C ALA A 284 19.22 21.77 6.68
N THR A 285 17.95 21.45 6.32
CA THR A 285 17.16 20.44 7.05
C THR A 285 16.18 19.73 6.12
N LEU A 286 15.87 18.46 6.43
CA LEU A 286 14.85 17.67 5.72
C LEU A 286 13.51 17.60 6.46
N LEU A 287 13.43 18.12 7.69
CA LEU A 287 12.18 18.11 8.48
C LEU A 287 10.97 18.71 7.74
N PRO A 288 11.07 19.92 7.11
CA PRO A 288 9.94 20.49 6.39
C PRO A 288 9.46 19.66 5.20
N MET A 289 10.37 18.97 4.49
CA MET A 289 10.00 18.06 3.41
C MET A 289 9.14 16.89 3.94
N GLY A 290 9.49 16.32 5.09
CA GLY A 290 8.69 15.30 5.75
C GLY A 290 7.31 15.80 6.18
N LEU A 291 7.24 16.96 6.81
CA LEU A 291 5.99 17.56 7.26
C LEU A 291 5.02 17.88 6.11
N VAL A 292 5.53 18.37 4.99
CA VAL A 292 4.70 18.66 3.81
C VAL A 292 4.18 17.38 3.16
N THR A 293 4.95 16.30 3.21
CA THR A 293 4.46 14.99 2.77
C THR A 293 3.24 14.58 3.59
N ALA A 294 3.28 14.73 4.90
CA ALA A 294 2.15 14.47 5.79
C ALA A 294 0.97 15.46 5.55
N ALA A 295 1.25 16.73 5.26
CA ALA A 295 0.23 17.70 4.92
C ALA A 295 -0.54 17.35 3.65
N GLY A 296 0.09 16.68 2.67
CA GLY A 296 -0.58 16.11 1.50
C GLY A 296 -1.66 15.11 1.89
N SER A 297 -1.36 14.18 2.78
CA SER A 297 -2.36 13.22 3.26
C SER A 297 -3.44 13.86 4.14
N LEU A 298 -3.12 14.92 4.88
CA LEU A 298 -4.13 15.71 5.59
C LEU A 298 -5.14 16.32 4.60
N LEU A 299 -4.67 16.87 3.47
CA LEU A 299 -5.56 17.36 2.41
C LEU A 299 -6.46 16.23 1.87
N SER A 300 -5.91 15.02 1.66
CA SER A 300 -6.71 13.84 1.31
C SER A 300 -7.81 13.57 2.34
N VAL A 301 -7.50 13.62 3.63
CA VAL A 301 -8.48 13.42 4.71
C VAL A 301 -9.61 14.44 4.62
N VAL A 302 -9.29 15.73 4.44
CA VAL A 302 -10.30 16.79 4.32
C VAL A 302 -11.23 16.52 3.13
N ILE A 303 -10.67 16.17 1.97
CA ILE A 303 -11.48 15.84 0.78
C ILE A 303 -12.37 14.62 1.05
N CYS A 304 -11.84 13.58 1.69
CA CYS A 304 -12.60 12.39 2.06
C CYS A 304 -13.77 12.70 2.99
N LEU A 305 -13.57 13.54 4.00
CA LEU A 305 -14.63 13.95 4.93
C LEU A 305 -15.74 14.74 4.22
N ILE A 306 -15.38 15.66 3.32
CA ILE A 306 -16.34 16.41 2.51
C ILE A 306 -17.12 15.44 1.61
N ALA A 307 -16.44 14.57 0.88
CA ALA A 307 -17.08 13.59 0.00
C ALA A 307 -18.03 12.65 0.78
N PHE A 308 -17.60 12.16 1.94
CA PHE A 308 -18.44 11.34 2.81
C PHE A 308 -19.68 12.08 3.31
N GLY A 309 -19.53 13.35 3.72
CA GLY A 309 -20.65 14.19 4.14
C GLY A 309 -21.68 14.41 3.03
N VAL A 310 -21.22 14.63 1.79
CA VAL A 310 -22.10 14.76 0.61
C VAL A 310 -22.83 13.44 0.30
N ILE A 311 -22.12 12.31 0.35
CA ILE A 311 -22.72 10.98 0.12
C ILE A 311 -23.81 10.70 1.17
N ARG A 312 -23.52 10.98 2.45
CA ARG A 312 -24.47 10.74 3.54
C ARG A 312 -25.72 11.61 3.44
N ARG A 313 -25.59 12.89 3.08
CA ARG A 313 -26.73 13.82 2.92
C ARG A 313 -27.66 13.41 1.77
N LYS A 314 -27.12 12.87 0.68
CA LYS A 314 -27.92 12.49 -0.50
C LYS A 314 -28.64 11.15 -0.35
N SER A 315 -28.61 10.49 0.83
CA SER A 315 -29.15 9.13 1.06
C SER A 315 -28.69 8.07 0.06
N THR A 316 -27.63 8.37 -0.69
CA THR A 316 -27.10 7.52 -1.78
C THR A 316 -26.38 6.26 -1.26
N LEU A 317 -26.34 6.06 0.05
CA LEU A 317 -25.89 4.81 0.69
C LEU A 317 -26.94 3.69 0.55
N VAL A 318 -28.21 4.04 0.30
CA VAL A 318 -29.32 3.08 0.14
C VAL A 318 -29.49 2.66 -1.33
N LEU A 319 -28.89 3.40 -2.27
CA LEU A 319 -29.06 3.14 -3.70
C LEU A 319 -27.82 2.44 -4.29
N VAL A 320 -27.57 1.23 -3.83
CA VAL A 320 -26.99 0.17 -4.67
C VAL A 320 -28.17 -0.64 -5.22
N GLU A 321 -29.14 0.04 -5.74
CA GLU A 321 -30.18 -0.53 -6.60
C GLU A 321 -29.77 -0.29 -8.05
N GLU A 322 -29.80 -1.43 -8.79
CA GLU A 322 -29.60 -1.67 -10.21
C GLU A 322 -28.18 -1.86 -10.72
#